data_66eadf0ef04ffddb41b6dfc590453d88
#
_entry.id   66eadf0ef04ffddb41b6dfc590453d88
#
_cell.length_a   1.000
_cell.length_b   1.000
_cell.length_c   1.000
_cell.angle_alpha   90.00
_cell.angle_beta   90.00
_cell.angle_gamma   90.00
#
_symmetry.space_group_name_H-M   'P 1'
#
loop_
_entity.id
_entity.type
_entity.pdbx_description
1 polymer ?
#
loop_
_entity_poly.entity_id
_entity_poly.type
_entity_poly.pdbx_seq_one_letter_code
_entity_poly.pdbx_strand_id
1 'polypeptide(L)'
;MNLSGTVLKGRYCILDPVGKGGGGKVYLARDLELGVLWAVKEIPVSDKSEARMLLKLSHPSLPKMIDYIEDNRKCYLVMEYVRGKSLGEYLRGGKHFSINEIVKYGMEISDVFSYFHGRKPPVYYGDLKPDNLMLGENGRLYLIDLGGAVNGYKYHHKVCTGTAGFAAPEQYEGKINAATDIYTFGKTLSALCGKTDCLLFIRNMSLFWLIFRCCMKKPEMRYQNMKTVQKKLSRIQKRQNQSKIKNMLVLAGSSIAFAVITVFLLFSSDLVSGSKTFDFYEELTDITDLYYQEEFQNGSKADREKICEQADTGLRKLQKQCTEKEESRKILQLLAVNSEYQENYENAGFYYEQMLLYDETYRAGYGEYGMFLFRIGKKEAGQTLWTEYKSKETMLDDTVSRNLRLWEKEMTKSEEKS
;
A
#
# COMPACT_ATOMS: atom_id res chain seq x y z
N MET A 1 37.43 1.58 -7.39
CA MET A 1 38.34 2.05 -6.33
C MET A 1 37.50 2.37 -5.09
N ASN A 2 38.01 2.09 -3.92
CA ASN A 2 37.43 2.57 -2.66
C ASN A 2 37.97 3.99 -2.42
N LEU A 3 37.10 4.92 -2.06
CA LEU A 3 37.49 6.32 -1.80
C LEU A 3 37.74 6.58 -0.32
N SER A 4 37.63 5.58 0.56
CA SER A 4 37.85 5.76 2.01
C SER A 4 39.21 6.38 2.28
N GLY A 5 39.24 7.41 3.12
CA GLY A 5 40.43 8.21 3.45
C GLY A 5 40.74 9.34 2.47
N THR A 6 40.05 9.44 1.31
CA THR A 6 40.25 10.54 0.37
C THR A 6 39.56 11.81 0.88
N VAL A 7 40.19 12.96 0.70
CA VAL A 7 39.63 14.29 1.02
C VAL A 7 39.22 15.00 -0.27
N LEU A 8 37.92 15.18 -0.47
CA LEU A 8 37.37 15.90 -1.61
C LEU A 8 37.33 17.39 -1.31
N LYS A 9 37.79 18.21 -2.28
CA LYS A 9 37.82 19.70 -2.21
C LYS A 9 38.52 20.23 -0.93
N GLY A 10 39.46 19.45 -0.35
CA GLY A 10 40.16 19.84 0.89
C GLY A 10 39.27 19.87 2.14
N ARG A 11 37.98 19.47 2.03
CA ARG A 11 36.97 19.63 3.08
C ARG A 11 36.26 18.33 3.49
N TYR A 12 35.87 17.50 2.55
CA TYR A 12 35.06 16.33 2.81
C TYR A 12 35.92 15.07 2.88
N CYS A 13 36.22 14.60 4.06
CA CYS A 13 36.95 13.34 4.29
C CYS A 13 36.00 12.15 4.14
N ILE A 14 36.21 11.36 3.10
CA ILE A 14 35.42 10.15 2.84
C ILE A 14 35.75 9.07 3.88
N LEU A 15 34.75 8.59 4.56
CA LEU A 15 34.84 7.50 5.55
C LEU A 15 34.51 6.16 4.87
N ASP A 16 33.35 5.60 5.18
CA ASP A 16 32.92 4.27 4.74
C ASP A 16 31.85 4.33 3.64
N PRO A 17 31.79 3.34 2.76
CA PRO A 17 30.67 3.20 1.86
C PRO A 17 29.41 2.83 2.66
N VAL A 18 28.35 3.61 2.53
CA VAL A 18 27.06 3.37 3.23
C VAL A 18 25.99 2.78 2.35
N GLY A 19 26.20 2.76 1.02
CA GLY A 19 25.27 2.15 0.08
C GLY A 19 25.83 2.03 -1.33
N LYS A 20 25.27 1.07 -2.07
CA LYS A 20 25.50 0.90 -3.50
C LYS A 20 24.15 0.76 -4.16
N GLY A 21 23.69 1.81 -4.83
CA GLY A 21 22.44 1.84 -5.60
C GLY A 21 22.67 1.81 -7.10
N GLY A 22 21.62 1.71 -7.89
CA GLY A 22 21.68 1.74 -9.36
C GLY A 22 22.26 3.06 -9.94
N GLY A 23 22.28 4.12 -9.15
CA GLY A 23 22.79 5.45 -9.56
C GLY A 23 24.19 5.79 -9.04
N GLY A 24 24.96 4.85 -8.49
CA GLY A 24 26.32 5.08 -8.00
C GLY A 24 26.59 4.59 -6.58
N LYS A 25 27.81 4.84 -6.10
CA LYS A 25 28.21 4.55 -4.73
C LYS A 25 27.92 5.75 -3.84
N VAL A 26 27.44 5.48 -2.64
CA VAL A 26 27.22 6.50 -1.61
C VAL A 26 28.17 6.25 -0.45
N TYR A 27 28.87 7.26 -0.03
CA TYR A 27 29.83 7.23 1.08
C TYR A 27 29.36 8.14 2.20
N LEU A 28 29.70 7.77 3.42
CA LEU A 28 29.67 8.67 4.55
C LEU A 28 30.93 9.55 4.48
N ALA A 29 30.80 10.85 4.69
CA ALA A 29 31.92 11.77 4.73
C ALA A 29 31.83 12.67 5.97
N ARG A 30 32.97 13.07 6.51
CA ARG A 30 33.08 14.07 7.56
C ARG A 30 33.52 15.39 6.97
N ASP A 31 32.78 16.44 7.25
CA ASP A 31 33.20 17.81 6.97
C ASP A 31 34.32 18.19 7.95
N LEU A 32 35.50 18.47 7.46
CA LEU A 32 36.67 18.79 8.28
C LEU A 32 36.58 20.18 8.93
N GLU A 33 35.78 21.09 8.37
CA GLU A 33 35.56 22.43 8.92
C GLU A 33 34.45 22.43 9.99
N LEU A 34 33.33 21.73 9.73
CA LEU A 34 32.14 21.78 10.57
C LEU A 34 32.02 20.58 11.52
N GLY A 35 32.83 19.51 11.31
CA GLY A 35 32.75 18.28 12.08
C GLY A 35 31.49 17.42 11.86
N VAL A 36 30.58 17.85 10.97
CA VAL A 36 29.31 17.16 10.68
C VAL A 36 29.48 16.06 9.64
N LEU A 37 28.51 15.15 9.61
CA LEU A 37 28.50 14.03 8.66
C LEU A 37 27.59 14.36 7.48
N TRP A 38 28.07 14.07 6.27
CA TRP A 38 27.36 14.18 5.02
C TRP A 38 27.32 12.84 4.27
N ALA A 39 26.36 12.68 3.38
CA ALA A 39 26.38 11.63 2.38
C ALA A 39 27.01 12.18 1.09
N VAL A 40 27.93 11.43 0.50
CA VAL A 40 28.60 11.79 -0.75
C VAL A 40 28.29 10.72 -1.80
N LYS A 41 27.52 11.08 -2.83
CA LYS A 41 27.16 10.20 -3.93
C LYS A 41 28.09 10.43 -5.12
N GLU A 42 28.76 9.36 -5.54
CA GLU A 42 29.54 9.35 -6.79
C GLU A 42 28.60 9.29 -7.99
N ILE A 43 28.73 10.20 -8.95
CA ILE A 43 27.87 10.33 -10.11
C ILE A 43 28.73 10.25 -11.38
N PRO A 44 28.30 9.54 -12.44
CA PRO A 44 28.96 9.60 -13.74
C PRO A 44 28.97 11.03 -14.30
N VAL A 45 30.05 11.40 -14.99
CA VAL A 45 30.18 12.74 -15.63
C VAL A 45 29.08 12.98 -16.67
N SER A 46 28.57 11.90 -17.31
CA SER A 46 27.44 11.98 -18.24
C SER A 46 26.17 12.58 -17.61
N ASP A 47 26.01 12.44 -16.29
CA ASP A 47 24.81 12.82 -15.57
C ASP A 47 24.94 14.21 -14.87
N LYS A 48 25.98 14.96 -15.22
CA LYS A 48 26.30 16.29 -14.67
C LYS A 48 25.15 17.30 -14.78
N SER A 49 24.43 17.31 -15.89
CA SER A 49 23.29 18.23 -16.07
C SER A 49 22.10 17.88 -15.18
N GLU A 50 21.91 16.59 -14.88
CA GLU A 50 20.88 16.10 -13.97
C GLU A 50 21.25 16.43 -12.52
N ALA A 51 22.50 16.16 -12.13
CA ALA A 51 23.01 16.54 -10.81
C ALA A 51 22.83 18.02 -10.49
N ARG A 52 23.14 18.90 -11.44
CA ARG A 52 22.92 20.35 -11.30
C ARG A 52 21.44 20.75 -11.21
N MET A 53 20.53 19.98 -11.83
CA MET A 53 19.09 20.16 -11.66
C MET A 53 18.66 19.79 -10.24
N LEU A 54 19.19 18.68 -9.72
CA LEU A 54 18.86 18.19 -8.37
C LEU A 54 19.27 19.16 -7.28
N LEU A 55 20.38 19.90 -7.46
CA LEU A 55 20.81 20.96 -6.54
C LEU A 55 19.76 22.07 -6.34
N LYS A 56 18.85 22.24 -7.30
CA LYS A 56 17.78 23.26 -7.24
C LYS A 56 16.51 22.75 -6.58
N LEU A 57 16.47 21.47 -6.19
CA LEU A 57 15.33 20.88 -5.50
C LEU A 57 15.47 21.11 -4.00
N SER A 58 14.41 21.64 -3.40
CA SER A 58 14.31 21.82 -1.95
C SER A 58 12.93 21.40 -1.49
N HIS A 59 12.86 20.37 -0.66
CA HIS A 59 11.62 19.85 -0.09
C HIS A 59 11.92 19.17 1.25
N PRO A 60 11.03 19.23 2.27
CA PRO A 60 11.25 18.62 3.58
C PRO A 60 11.54 17.13 3.58
N SER A 61 11.05 16.41 2.56
CA SER A 61 11.27 14.96 2.36
C SER A 61 12.37 14.65 1.35
N LEU A 62 13.23 15.61 1.03
CA LEU A 62 14.45 15.41 0.26
C LEU A 62 15.66 15.73 1.14
N PRO A 63 16.74 14.94 1.07
CA PRO A 63 18.01 15.34 1.67
C PRO A 63 18.45 16.68 1.08
N LYS A 64 18.88 17.61 1.92
CA LYS A 64 19.42 18.90 1.44
C LYS A 64 20.69 18.65 0.65
N MET A 65 20.75 19.22 -0.54
CA MET A 65 21.97 19.24 -1.34
C MET A 65 22.87 20.35 -0.84
N ILE A 66 24.13 20.02 -0.53
CA ILE A 66 25.09 20.92 0.13
C ILE A 66 26.12 21.43 -0.86
N ASP A 67 26.74 20.52 -1.62
CA ASP A 67 27.79 20.88 -2.56
C ASP A 67 27.80 19.93 -3.76
N TYR A 68 28.43 20.40 -4.85
CA TYR A 68 28.67 19.59 -6.03
C TYR A 68 30.15 19.73 -6.42
N ILE A 69 30.84 18.62 -6.48
CA ILE A 69 32.29 18.58 -6.72
C ILE A 69 32.55 17.88 -8.05
N GLU A 70 33.27 18.53 -8.93
CA GLU A 70 33.78 17.95 -10.18
C GLU A 70 35.26 17.62 -9.98
N ASP A 71 35.59 16.36 -10.20
CA ASP A 71 36.97 15.90 -10.34
C ASP A 71 37.13 15.30 -11.75
N ASN A 72 38.32 15.31 -12.30
CA ASN A 72 38.68 15.09 -13.72
C ASN A 72 37.93 13.94 -14.43
N ARG A 73 37.39 13.01 -13.73
CA ARG A 73 36.66 11.83 -14.30
C ARG A 73 35.35 11.49 -13.59
N LYS A 74 35.02 12.19 -12.50
CA LYS A 74 33.87 11.87 -11.66
C LYS A 74 33.24 13.13 -11.09
N CYS A 75 31.97 13.03 -10.77
CA CYS A 75 31.24 14.06 -10.05
C CYS A 75 30.76 13.50 -8.70
N TYR A 76 30.74 14.34 -7.71
CA TYR A 76 30.29 13.97 -6.37
C TYR A 76 29.22 14.95 -5.91
N LEU A 77 28.10 14.41 -5.44
CA LEU A 77 27.03 15.18 -4.86
C LEU A 77 27.09 15.03 -3.35
N VAL A 78 27.33 16.13 -2.65
CA VAL A 78 27.34 16.19 -1.18
C VAL A 78 25.96 16.57 -0.70
N MET A 79 25.38 15.78 0.18
CA MET A 79 24.02 15.97 0.67
C MET A 79 23.89 15.59 2.14
N GLU A 80 22.78 15.98 2.74
CA GLU A 80 22.39 15.61 4.10
C GLU A 80 22.46 14.09 4.29
N TYR A 81 23.16 13.68 5.35
CA TYR A 81 23.18 12.28 5.76
C TYR A 81 21.94 11.99 6.59
N VAL A 82 20.99 11.27 6.01
CA VAL A 82 19.77 10.82 6.69
C VAL A 82 20.09 9.61 7.53
N ARG A 83 20.05 9.75 8.87
CA ARG A 83 20.16 8.63 9.78
C ARG A 83 18.83 7.88 9.84
N GLY A 84 18.86 6.58 9.55
CA GLY A 84 17.65 5.77 9.52
C GLY A 84 17.80 4.49 8.72
N LYS A 85 16.69 3.85 8.42
CA LYS A 85 16.62 2.65 7.56
C LYS A 85 15.65 2.87 6.42
N SER A 86 15.91 2.26 5.27
CA SER A 86 14.95 2.28 4.18
C SER A 86 13.69 1.46 4.51
N LEU A 87 12.56 1.82 3.91
CA LEU A 87 11.34 1.01 4.05
C LEU A 87 11.54 -0.40 3.47
N GLY A 88 12.43 -0.54 2.47
CA GLY A 88 12.85 -1.84 1.93
C GLY A 88 13.59 -2.69 2.96
N GLU A 89 14.50 -2.10 3.75
CA GLU A 89 15.18 -2.81 4.86
C GLU A 89 14.19 -3.23 5.94
N TYR A 90 13.22 -2.38 6.31
CA TYR A 90 12.16 -2.74 7.25
C TYR A 90 11.32 -3.92 6.73
N LEU A 91 10.92 -3.92 5.46
CA LEU A 91 10.18 -5.03 4.85
C LEU A 91 10.98 -6.33 4.85
N ARG A 92 12.26 -6.28 4.51
CA ARG A 92 13.15 -7.45 4.55
C ARG A 92 13.37 -7.95 5.98
N GLY A 93 13.34 -7.07 6.96
CA GLY A 93 13.39 -7.40 8.39
C GLY A 93 12.06 -7.90 8.97
N GLY A 94 11.04 -8.11 8.13
CA GLY A 94 9.75 -8.65 8.56
C GLY A 94 8.78 -7.62 9.16
N LYS A 95 9.10 -6.31 9.09
CA LYS A 95 8.17 -5.29 9.61
C LYS A 95 6.90 -5.23 8.76
N HIS A 96 5.76 -5.31 9.43
CA HIS A 96 4.45 -5.00 8.88
C HIS A 96 4.10 -3.54 9.16
N PHE A 97 3.67 -2.83 8.13
CA PHE A 97 3.23 -1.45 8.26
C PHE A 97 1.72 -1.39 8.47
N SER A 98 1.30 -0.65 9.48
CA SER A 98 -0.12 -0.35 9.70
C SER A 98 -0.68 0.52 8.57
N ILE A 99 -1.99 0.47 8.35
CA ILE A 99 -2.68 1.31 7.37
C ILE A 99 -2.41 2.81 7.63
N ASN A 100 -2.33 3.21 8.90
CA ASN A 100 -2.04 4.59 9.29
C ASN A 100 -0.64 5.02 8.85
N GLU A 101 0.38 4.15 9.03
CA GLU A 101 1.74 4.41 8.54
C GLU A 101 1.76 4.48 7.01
N ILE A 102 1.09 3.56 6.32
CA ILE A 102 1.02 3.53 4.85
C ILE A 102 0.37 4.81 4.31
N VAL A 103 -0.75 5.24 4.89
CA VAL A 103 -1.42 6.48 4.51
C VAL A 103 -0.54 7.70 4.81
N LYS A 104 0.12 7.75 5.98
CA LYS A 104 1.07 8.80 6.34
C LYS A 104 2.20 8.89 5.32
N TYR A 105 2.87 7.77 5.03
CA TYR A 105 3.96 7.73 4.05
C TYR A 105 3.46 8.06 2.64
N GLY A 106 2.30 7.57 2.25
CA GLY A 106 1.66 7.94 1.00
C GLY A 106 1.42 9.45 0.87
N MET A 107 1.02 10.12 1.95
CA MET A 107 0.87 11.58 1.98
C MET A 107 2.22 12.29 1.79
N GLU A 108 3.26 11.89 2.54
CA GLU A 108 4.59 12.49 2.43
C GLU A 108 5.19 12.28 1.02
N ILE A 109 5.05 11.08 0.44
CA ILE A 109 5.50 10.79 -0.93
C ILE A 109 4.71 11.62 -1.94
N SER A 110 3.38 11.65 -1.83
CA SER A 110 2.54 12.41 -2.77
C SER A 110 2.81 13.91 -2.75
N ASP A 111 3.29 14.45 -1.63
CA ASP A 111 3.70 15.84 -1.49
C ASP A 111 4.98 16.12 -2.29
N VAL A 112 6.01 15.29 -2.14
CA VAL A 112 7.24 15.37 -2.95
C VAL A 112 6.93 15.29 -4.44
N PHE A 113 6.09 14.34 -4.87
CA PHE A 113 5.75 14.20 -6.29
C PHE A 113 4.90 15.34 -6.82
N SER A 114 4.02 15.90 -5.99
CA SER A 114 3.28 17.13 -6.35
C SER A 114 4.22 18.31 -6.54
N TYR A 115 5.26 18.40 -5.72
CA TYR A 115 6.32 19.39 -5.87
C TYR A 115 7.13 19.17 -7.16
N PHE A 116 7.55 17.93 -7.46
CA PHE A 116 8.29 17.59 -8.68
C PHE A 116 7.51 17.91 -9.95
N HIS A 117 6.26 17.45 -10.03
CA HIS A 117 5.41 17.67 -11.20
C HIS A 117 5.01 19.13 -11.38
N GLY A 118 5.02 19.92 -10.30
CA GLY A 118 4.75 21.37 -10.32
C GLY A 118 5.93 22.23 -10.76
N ARG A 119 7.12 21.67 -10.94
CA ARG A 119 8.31 22.42 -11.40
C ARG A 119 8.18 22.81 -12.87
N LYS A 120 8.94 23.81 -13.26
CA LYS A 120 9.08 24.24 -14.66
C LYS A 120 10.56 24.23 -15.04
N PRO A 121 11.01 23.26 -15.82
CA PRO A 121 10.28 22.09 -16.33
C PRO A 121 9.88 21.09 -15.22
N PRO A 122 8.85 20.25 -15.46
CA PRO A 122 8.48 19.23 -14.51
C PRO A 122 9.58 18.19 -14.34
N VAL A 123 9.68 17.61 -13.15
CA VAL A 123 10.60 16.53 -12.83
C VAL A 123 9.78 15.25 -12.70
N TYR A 124 10.21 14.18 -13.37
CA TYR A 124 9.63 12.85 -13.24
C TYR A 124 10.67 11.90 -12.67
N TYR A 125 10.26 11.08 -11.71
CA TYR A 125 11.20 10.28 -10.94
C TYR A 125 11.40 8.86 -11.51
N GLY A 126 10.33 8.14 -11.78
CA GLY A 126 10.32 6.86 -12.49
C GLY A 126 10.88 5.64 -11.75
N ASP A 127 11.54 5.78 -10.58
CA ASP A 127 12.13 4.65 -9.83
C ASP A 127 11.73 4.64 -8.34
N LEU A 128 10.46 4.95 -8.05
CA LEU A 128 9.98 4.87 -6.68
C LEU A 128 9.80 3.41 -6.24
N LYS A 129 10.45 3.09 -5.11
CA LYS A 129 10.39 1.78 -4.44
C LYS A 129 10.72 1.95 -2.96
N PRO A 130 10.39 0.95 -2.11
CA PRO A 130 10.67 1.03 -0.68
C PRO A 130 12.16 1.24 -0.33
N ASP A 131 13.09 0.75 -1.16
CA ASP A 131 14.52 0.92 -0.92
C ASP A 131 15.00 2.37 -1.10
N ASN A 132 14.30 3.16 -1.91
CA ASN A 132 14.61 4.57 -2.14
C ASN A 132 13.92 5.51 -1.13
N LEU A 133 13.19 4.97 -0.17
CA LEU A 133 12.47 5.69 0.87
C LEU A 133 13.08 5.38 2.23
N MET A 134 13.76 6.35 2.83
CA MET A 134 14.40 6.21 4.14
C MET A 134 13.55 6.85 5.22
N LEU A 135 13.22 6.09 6.26
CA LEU A 135 12.60 6.61 7.47
C LEU A 135 13.69 7.10 8.41
N GLY A 136 13.80 8.41 8.53
CA GLY A 136 14.76 9.05 9.43
C GLY A 136 14.41 8.86 10.90
N GLU A 137 15.41 9.00 11.78
CA GLU A 137 15.22 8.96 13.24
C GLU A 137 14.24 10.01 13.75
N ASN A 138 14.06 11.10 13.02
CA ASN A 138 13.07 12.14 13.30
C ASN A 138 11.62 11.76 12.90
N GLY A 139 11.39 10.51 12.43
CA GLY A 139 10.09 9.99 12.01
C GLY A 139 9.57 10.53 10.69
N ARG A 140 10.39 11.26 9.90
CA ARG A 140 10.08 11.72 8.55
C ARG A 140 10.57 10.75 7.50
N LEU A 141 9.85 10.71 6.38
CA LEU A 141 10.24 9.94 5.22
C LEU A 141 11.07 10.82 4.25
N TYR A 142 12.19 10.27 3.80
CA TYR A 142 13.07 10.91 2.83
C TYR A 142 13.18 10.07 1.56
N LEU A 143 13.08 10.73 0.41
CA LEU A 143 13.41 10.14 -0.88
C LEU A 143 14.91 10.34 -1.13
N ILE A 144 15.69 9.26 -1.05
CA ILE A 144 17.16 9.34 -0.94
C ILE A 144 17.93 9.17 -2.25
N ASP A 145 17.35 8.55 -3.25
CA ASP A 145 18.02 8.34 -4.54
C ASP A 145 17.28 9.05 -5.68
N LEU A 146 17.84 10.17 -6.14
CA LEU A 146 17.29 10.97 -7.23
C LEU A 146 17.97 10.69 -8.59
N GLY A 147 18.83 9.66 -8.67
CA GLY A 147 19.62 9.36 -9.87
C GLY A 147 18.79 8.94 -11.10
N GLY A 148 17.54 8.54 -10.91
CA GLY A 148 16.60 8.23 -11.99
C GLY A 148 15.72 9.40 -12.43
N ALA A 149 15.76 10.52 -11.71
CA ALA A 149 14.89 11.66 -11.98
C ALA A 149 15.26 12.34 -13.30
N VAL A 150 14.26 12.61 -14.14
CA VAL A 150 14.43 13.20 -15.47
C VAL A 150 13.66 14.51 -15.60
N ASN A 151 14.23 15.43 -16.40
CA ASN A 151 13.59 16.67 -16.76
C ASN A 151 12.62 16.45 -17.94
N GLY A 152 11.37 16.85 -17.79
CA GLY A 152 10.30 16.62 -18.77
C GLY A 152 10.54 17.18 -20.18
N TYR A 153 11.50 18.09 -20.37
CA TYR A 153 11.84 18.60 -21.72
C TYR A 153 12.96 17.80 -22.42
N LYS A 154 13.75 17.02 -21.70
CA LYS A 154 14.91 16.28 -22.27
C LYS A 154 14.58 14.81 -22.58
N TYR A 155 13.31 14.50 -22.69
CA TYR A 155 12.86 13.14 -22.75
C TYR A 155 12.87 12.57 -24.18
N HIS A 156 14.04 12.17 -24.68
CA HIS A 156 14.21 11.28 -25.83
C HIS A 156 15.45 10.40 -25.59
N HIS A 157 15.27 9.08 -25.49
CA HIS A 157 16.32 8.06 -25.59
C HIS A 157 17.10 7.62 -24.32
N LYS A 158 16.62 7.76 -23.09
CA LYS A 158 17.18 6.92 -22.03
C LYS A 158 16.43 5.59 -21.97
N VAL A 159 17.15 4.50 -22.19
CA VAL A 159 16.65 3.12 -21.98
C VAL A 159 16.09 3.01 -20.57
N CYS A 160 14.95 2.34 -20.42
CA CYS A 160 14.23 2.14 -19.19
C CYS A 160 15.12 1.87 -17.96
N THR A 161 15.04 2.73 -16.97
CA THR A 161 15.79 2.60 -15.71
C THR A 161 14.92 2.20 -14.53
N GLY A 162 13.73 1.65 -14.77
CA GLY A 162 12.82 1.23 -13.70
C GLY A 162 13.22 -0.09 -13.07
N THR A 163 13.00 -0.20 -11.76
CA THR A 163 13.23 -1.44 -11.02
C THR A 163 12.15 -2.48 -11.33
N ALA A 164 12.55 -3.71 -11.65
CA ALA A 164 11.64 -4.81 -11.92
C ALA A 164 10.60 -4.99 -10.77
N GLY A 165 9.33 -5.13 -11.12
CA GLY A 165 8.22 -5.22 -10.18
C GLY A 165 7.63 -3.87 -9.73
N PHE A 166 8.34 -2.75 -9.93
CA PHE A 166 7.87 -1.40 -9.65
C PHE A 166 7.69 -0.55 -10.91
N ALA A 167 8.49 -0.82 -11.95
CA ALA A 167 8.45 -0.06 -13.20
C ALA A 167 7.08 -0.12 -13.87
N ALA A 168 6.62 1.02 -14.37
CA ALA A 168 5.39 1.13 -15.14
C ALA A 168 5.56 0.51 -16.55
N PRO A 169 4.51 -0.07 -17.15
CA PRO A 169 4.60 -0.71 -18.47
C PRO A 169 5.20 0.19 -19.54
N GLU A 170 4.82 1.46 -19.58
CA GLU A 170 5.30 2.44 -20.56
C GLU A 170 6.77 2.81 -20.40
N GLN A 171 7.40 2.53 -19.25
CA GLN A 171 8.84 2.73 -19.06
C GLN A 171 9.65 1.77 -19.92
N TYR A 172 9.15 0.56 -20.17
CA TYR A 172 9.80 -0.39 -21.08
C TYR A 172 9.76 0.08 -22.54
N GLU A 173 8.89 1.04 -22.85
CA GLU A 173 8.83 1.74 -24.13
C GLU A 173 9.65 3.04 -24.14
N GLY A 174 10.38 3.32 -23.05
CA GLY A 174 11.16 4.54 -22.91
C GLY A 174 10.33 5.78 -22.58
N LYS A 175 9.08 5.66 -22.11
CA LYS A 175 8.20 6.78 -21.76
C LYS A 175 8.14 6.97 -20.25
N ILE A 176 8.40 8.20 -19.77
CA ILE A 176 8.22 8.58 -18.35
C ILE A 176 7.43 9.89 -18.28
N ASN A 177 6.43 9.94 -17.42
CA ASN A 177 5.59 11.11 -17.18
C ASN A 177 4.95 11.04 -15.79
N ALA A 178 4.05 11.97 -15.45
CA ALA A 178 3.38 11.99 -14.16
C ALA A 178 2.58 10.70 -13.88
N ALA A 179 1.98 10.07 -14.89
CA ALA A 179 1.25 8.82 -14.71
C ALA A 179 2.19 7.63 -14.42
N THR A 180 3.44 7.68 -14.90
CA THR A 180 4.50 6.73 -14.57
C THR A 180 4.83 6.78 -13.08
N ASP A 181 5.04 7.98 -12.54
CA ASP A 181 5.29 8.19 -11.11
C ASP A 181 4.09 7.75 -10.25
N ILE A 182 2.87 7.95 -10.73
CA ILE A 182 1.66 7.48 -10.06
C ILE A 182 1.61 5.95 -10.01
N TYR A 183 2.07 5.27 -11.06
CA TYR A 183 2.15 3.81 -11.07
C TYR A 183 3.18 3.28 -10.06
N THR A 184 4.42 3.81 -10.10
CA THR A 184 5.48 3.40 -9.16
C THR A 184 5.09 3.72 -7.71
N PHE A 185 4.37 4.82 -7.48
CA PHE A 185 3.75 5.16 -6.19
C PHE A 185 2.76 4.09 -5.75
N GLY A 186 1.82 3.70 -6.61
CA GLY A 186 0.86 2.64 -6.30
C GLY A 186 1.53 1.31 -5.97
N LYS A 187 2.56 0.92 -6.76
CA LYS A 187 3.35 -0.30 -6.53
C LYS A 187 4.11 -0.26 -5.21
N THR A 188 4.63 0.91 -4.84
CA THR A 188 5.33 1.11 -3.57
C THR A 188 4.37 0.96 -2.39
N LEU A 189 3.20 1.61 -2.41
CA LEU A 189 2.20 1.43 -1.36
C LEU A 189 1.70 -0.02 -1.29
N SER A 190 1.48 -0.68 -2.42
CA SER A 190 1.12 -2.11 -2.47
C SER A 190 2.19 -2.98 -1.79
N ALA A 191 3.47 -2.70 -2.04
CA ALA A 191 4.56 -3.42 -1.39
C ALA A 191 4.58 -3.22 0.14
N LEU A 192 4.24 -2.02 0.62
CA LEU A 192 4.14 -1.73 2.06
C LEU A 192 2.94 -2.43 2.73
N CYS A 193 1.88 -2.70 1.97
CA CYS A 193 0.73 -3.48 2.44
C CYS A 193 1.06 -4.97 2.65
N GLY A 194 2.17 -5.46 2.07
CA GLY A 194 2.62 -6.86 2.18
C GLY A 194 1.85 -7.81 1.26
N LYS A 195 2.00 -9.12 1.50
CA LYS A 195 1.39 -10.17 0.68
C LYS A 195 -0.13 -10.32 0.87
N THR A 196 -0.71 -9.56 1.78
CA THR A 196 -2.12 -9.65 2.17
C THR A 196 -2.99 -8.58 1.50
N ASP A 197 -2.90 -8.48 0.15
CA ASP A 197 -3.73 -7.52 -0.61
C ASP A 197 -5.24 -7.73 -0.39
N CYS A 198 -5.67 -8.97 -0.16
CA CYS A 198 -7.05 -9.36 0.21
C CYS A 198 -7.49 -8.74 1.55
N LEU A 199 -6.59 -8.74 2.56
CA LEU A 199 -6.86 -8.15 3.87
C LEU A 199 -6.89 -6.61 3.81
N LEU A 200 -6.12 -6.00 2.91
CA LEU A 200 -6.17 -4.56 2.67
C LEU A 200 -7.55 -4.12 2.13
N PHE A 201 -8.13 -4.93 1.24
CA PHE A 201 -9.48 -4.67 0.71
C PHE A 201 -10.51 -4.59 1.84
N ILE A 202 -10.49 -5.56 2.75
CA ILE A 202 -11.40 -5.61 3.90
C ILE A 202 -11.10 -4.46 4.88
N ARG A 203 -9.82 -4.21 5.18
CA ARG A 203 -9.36 -3.20 6.16
C ARG A 203 -9.59 -1.75 5.71
N ASN A 204 -9.38 -1.45 4.44
CA ASN A 204 -9.55 -0.10 3.92
C ASN A 204 -9.82 -0.09 2.41
N MET A 205 -11.07 -0.33 2.05
CA MET A 205 -11.51 -0.32 0.65
C MET A 205 -11.10 0.96 -0.09
N SER A 206 -11.13 2.11 0.58
CA SER A 206 -10.74 3.38 -0.04
C SER A 206 -9.23 3.43 -0.40
N LEU A 207 -8.37 2.86 0.45
CA LEU A 207 -6.93 2.76 0.17
C LEU A 207 -6.65 1.72 -0.92
N PHE A 208 -7.31 0.58 -0.85
CA PHE A 208 -7.23 -0.45 -1.89
C PHE A 208 -7.56 0.12 -3.28
N TRP A 209 -8.72 0.77 -3.42
CA TRP A 209 -9.13 1.38 -4.69
C TRP A 209 -8.18 2.46 -5.17
N LEU A 210 -7.60 3.23 -4.25
CA LEU A 210 -6.60 4.22 -4.60
C LEU A 210 -5.36 3.54 -5.19
N ILE A 211 -4.80 2.54 -4.50
CA ILE A 211 -3.61 1.78 -4.94
C ILE A 211 -3.91 1.09 -6.28
N PHE A 212 -5.04 0.40 -6.36
CA PHE A 212 -5.47 -0.28 -7.57
C PHE A 212 -5.49 0.65 -8.78
N ARG A 213 -6.15 1.80 -8.66
CA ARG A 213 -6.23 2.79 -9.75
C ARG A 213 -4.87 3.38 -10.12
N CYS A 214 -3.96 3.56 -9.15
CA CYS A 214 -2.60 3.95 -9.47
C CYS A 214 -1.87 2.90 -10.31
N CYS A 215 -2.13 1.60 -10.07
CA CYS A 215 -1.45 0.48 -10.71
C CYS A 215 -2.09 0.01 -12.03
N MET A 216 -3.06 0.73 -12.58
CA MET A 216 -3.68 0.38 -13.87
C MET A 216 -2.62 0.29 -14.97
N LYS A 217 -2.74 -0.71 -15.87
CA LYS A 217 -1.77 -0.91 -16.96
C LYS A 217 -1.72 0.30 -17.91
N LYS A 218 -2.88 0.79 -18.33
CA LYS A 218 -3.00 1.94 -19.23
C LYS A 218 -2.82 3.24 -18.45
N PRO A 219 -1.88 4.12 -18.81
CA PRO A 219 -1.65 5.39 -18.10
C PRO A 219 -2.90 6.29 -18.00
N GLU A 220 -3.77 6.26 -19.02
CA GLU A 220 -4.99 7.07 -19.09
C GLU A 220 -6.03 6.67 -18.03
N MET A 221 -6.01 5.41 -17.60
CA MET A 221 -6.93 4.89 -16.58
C MET A 221 -6.48 5.21 -15.16
N ARG A 222 -5.24 5.67 -14.96
CA ARG A 222 -4.70 6.08 -13.66
C ARG A 222 -5.22 7.46 -13.26
N TYR A 223 -4.88 7.89 -12.08
CA TYR A 223 -4.96 9.33 -11.76
C TYR A 223 -4.01 10.11 -12.65
N GLN A 224 -4.44 11.29 -13.11
CA GLN A 224 -3.65 12.09 -14.06
C GLN A 224 -2.74 13.10 -13.37
N ASN A 225 -2.89 13.31 -12.07
CA ASN A 225 -2.01 14.17 -11.28
C ASN A 225 -1.92 13.70 -9.83
N MET A 226 -0.77 13.91 -9.23
CA MET A 226 -0.47 13.48 -7.86
C MET A 226 -1.30 14.24 -6.82
N LYS A 227 -1.71 15.48 -7.08
CA LYS A 227 -2.59 16.27 -6.18
C LYS A 227 -3.94 15.59 -5.97
N THR A 228 -4.47 14.90 -7.00
CA THR A 228 -5.71 14.14 -6.86
C THR A 228 -5.52 12.93 -5.93
N VAL A 229 -4.40 12.23 -6.05
CA VAL A 229 -4.02 11.12 -5.17
C VAL A 229 -3.88 11.62 -3.73
N GLN A 230 -3.16 12.72 -3.53
CA GLN A 230 -2.97 13.37 -2.23
C GLN A 230 -4.30 13.75 -1.56
N LYS A 231 -5.24 14.36 -2.32
CA LYS A 231 -6.58 14.67 -1.81
C LYS A 231 -7.34 13.44 -1.34
N LYS A 232 -7.23 12.31 -2.07
CA LYS A 232 -7.89 11.07 -1.67
C LYS A 232 -7.26 10.46 -0.41
N LEU A 233 -5.94 10.42 -0.32
CA LEU A 233 -5.23 10.00 0.89
C LEU A 233 -5.61 10.86 2.10
N SER A 234 -5.68 12.17 1.94
CA SER A 234 -6.07 13.08 3.03
C SER A 234 -7.50 12.81 3.52
N ARG A 235 -8.42 12.41 2.62
CA ARG A 235 -9.78 12.00 3.02
C ARG A 235 -9.76 10.68 3.80
N ILE A 236 -8.94 9.72 3.37
CA ILE A 236 -8.75 8.44 4.09
C ILE A 236 -8.22 8.73 5.50
N GLN A 237 -7.17 9.54 5.61
CA GLN A 237 -6.57 9.91 6.90
C GLN A 237 -7.57 10.62 7.83
N LYS A 238 -8.37 11.56 7.28
CA LYS A 238 -9.39 12.24 8.07
C LYS A 238 -10.45 11.28 8.63
N ARG A 239 -10.92 10.34 7.81
CA ARG A 239 -11.87 9.31 8.25
C ARG A 239 -11.29 8.43 9.36
N GLN A 240 -10.04 7.99 9.21
CA GLN A 240 -9.34 7.21 10.23
C GLN A 240 -9.20 7.99 11.55
N ASN A 241 -8.85 9.27 11.48
CA ASN A 241 -8.73 10.10 12.68
C ASN A 241 -10.08 10.35 13.34
N GLN A 242 -11.15 10.57 12.56
CA GLN A 242 -12.50 10.72 13.08
C GLN A 242 -13.00 9.45 13.76
N SER A 243 -12.72 8.27 13.18
CA SER A 243 -13.03 6.99 13.80
C SER A 243 -12.30 6.81 15.14
N LYS A 244 -10.99 7.15 15.20
CA LYS A 244 -10.23 7.10 16.46
C LYS A 244 -10.78 8.03 17.52
N ILE A 245 -11.14 9.27 17.15
CA ILE A 245 -11.72 10.26 18.07
C ILE A 245 -13.09 9.77 18.55
N LYS A 246 -13.93 9.25 17.64
CA LYS A 246 -15.24 8.68 17.98
C LYS A 246 -15.09 7.51 18.95
N ASN A 247 -14.18 6.59 18.70
CA ASN A 247 -13.91 5.45 19.59
C ASN A 247 -13.34 5.92 20.95
N MET A 248 -12.46 6.92 20.96
CA MET A 248 -11.95 7.50 22.21
C MET A 248 -13.04 8.23 23.01
N LEU A 249 -13.95 8.93 22.33
CA LEU A 249 -15.09 9.58 22.98
C LEU A 249 -16.11 8.55 23.49
N VAL A 250 -16.32 7.44 22.77
CA VAL A 250 -17.16 6.33 23.25
C VAL A 250 -16.53 5.66 24.47
N LEU A 251 -15.21 5.43 24.47
CA LEU A 251 -14.50 4.89 25.63
C LEU A 251 -14.51 5.85 26.82
N ALA A 252 -14.30 7.15 26.59
CA ALA A 252 -14.40 8.16 27.63
C ALA A 252 -15.84 8.33 28.13
N GLY A 253 -16.82 8.31 27.22
CA GLY A 253 -18.25 8.34 27.56
C GLY A 253 -18.71 7.08 28.32
N SER A 254 -18.18 5.89 27.96
CA SER A 254 -18.48 4.66 28.69
C SER A 254 -17.88 4.66 30.10
N SER A 255 -16.67 5.20 30.29
CA SER A 255 -16.09 5.35 31.64
C SER A 255 -16.84 6.38 32.49
N ILE A 256 -17.29 7.49 31.91
CA ILE A 256 -18.15 8.49 32.61
C ILE A 256 -19.54 7.88 32.85
N ALA A 257 -20.14 7.20 31.86
CA ALA A 257 -21.41 6.51 32.03
C ALA A 257 -21.33 5.40 33.07
N PHE A 258 -20.22 4.64 33.12
CA PHE A 258 -19.98 3.63 34.16
C PHE A 258 -19.85 4.28 35.56
N ALA A 259 -19.15 5.40 35.68
CA ALA A 259 -19.06 6.16 36.91
C ALA A 259 -20.42 6.77 37.31
N VAL A 260 -21.19 7.30 36.37
CA VAL A 260 -22.55 7.80 36.60
C VAL A 260 -23.52 6.66 36.88
N ILE A 261 -23.41 5.51 36.21
CA ILE A 261 -24.24 4.33 36.48
C ILE A 261 -23.91 3.71 37.83
N THR A 262 -22.63 3.66 38.24
CA THR A 262 -22.28 3.27 39.61
C THR A 262 -22.80 4.22 40.67
N VAL A 263 -22.76 5.48 40.41
CA VAL A 263 -23.38 6.49 41.30
C VAL A 263 -24.91 6.40 41.26
N PHE A 264 -25.50 6.19 40.08
CA PHE A 264 -26.95 6.05 39.89
C PHE A 264 -27.51 4.74 40.42
N LEU A 265 -26.77 3.62 40.27
CA LEU A 265 -27.13 2.31 40.87
C LEU A 265 -27.02 2.34 42.42
N LEU A 266 -26.27 3.27 42.98
CA LEU A 266 -26.25 3.55 44.41
C LEU A 266 -27.44 4.40 44.89
N PHE A 267 -28.17 5.05 43.96
CA PHE A 267 -29.25 6.00 44.30
C PHE A 267 -30.63 5.73 43.70
N SER A 268 -30.78 4.79 42.76
CA SER A 268 -32.10 4.46 42.22
C SER A 268 -32.16 3.06 41.56
N SER A 269 -32.92 2.15 42.12
CA SER A 269 -33.59 1.10 41.38
C SER A 269 -34.73 1.75 40.59
N ASP A 270 -34.77 1.46 39.31
CA ASP A 270 -35.85 1.61 38.33
C ASP A 270 -35.62 2.61 37.15
N LEU A 271 -35.89 2.01 36.01
CA LEU A 271 -36.35 2.49 34.70
C LEU A 271 -35.35 2.69 33.57
N VAL A 272 -35.62 1.95 32.54
CA VAL A 272 -35.79 2.22 31.08
C VAL A 272 -34.70 1.80 30.12
N SER A 273 -35.10 0.87 29.28
CA SER A 273 -34.52 0.45 28.02
C SER A 273 -34.55 1.56 26.97
N GLY A 274 -33.37 1.86 26.39
CA GLY A 274 -33.24 2.68 25.18
C GLY A 274 -32.76 1.83 24.02
N SER A 275 -33.52 1.79 22.95
CA SER A 275 -33.19 1.06 21.71
C SER A 275 -32.01 1.70 20.99
N LYS A 276 -30.94 0.93 20.74
CA LYS A 276 -29.89 1.30 19.78
C LYS A 276 -30.47 1.23 18.36
N THR A 277 -30.31 2.28 17.58
CA THR A 277 -30.52 2.20 16.13
C THR A 277 -29.52 1.24 15.53
N PHE A 278 -29.99 0.25 14.79
CA PHE A 278 -29.20 -0.75 14.09
C PHE A 278 -28.38 -0.08 12.97
N ASP A 279 -27.05 -0.20 13.00
CA ASP A 279 -26.15 0.17 11.90
C ASP A 279 -25.42 -1.06 11.41
N PHE A 280 -25.81 -1.54 10.24
CA PHE A 280 -25.26 -2.74 9.61
C PHE A 280 -23.73 -2.68 9.45
N TYR A 281 -23.21 -1.55 9.01
CA TYR A 281 -21.78 -1.43 8.73
C TYR A 281 -20.93 -1.30 10.01
N GLU A 282 -21.49 -0.80 11.09
CA GLU A 282 -20.84 -0.77 12.40
C GLU A 282 -20.73 -2.19 12.97
N GLU A 283 -21.82 -2.97 12.98
CA GLU A 283 -21.79 -4.37 13.46
C GLU A 283 -20.95 -5.28 12.55
N LEU A 284 -20.95 -5.05 11.23
CA LEU A 284 -20.10 -5.81 10.30
C LEU A 284 -18.62 -5.53 10.54
N THR A 285 -18.26 -4.30 10.86
CA THR A 285 -16.88 -3.91 11.17
C THR A 285 -16.40 -4.59 12.45
N ASP A 286 -17.24 -4.62 13.50
CA ASP A 286 -16.92 -5.30 14.75
C ASP A 286 -16.64 -6.79 14.53
N ILE A 287 -17.40 -7.45 13.66
CA ILE A 287 -17.20 -8.87 13.33
C ILE A 287 -15.91 -9.07 12.52
N THR A 288 -15.64 -8.21 11.55
CA THR A 288 -14.42 -8.32 10.74
C THR A 288 -13.17 -7.99 11.54
N ASP A 289 -13.27 -7.15 12.56
CA ASP A 289 -12.15 -6.84 13.46
C ASP A 289 -11.71 -8.05 14.31
N LEU A 290 -12.56 -9.06 14.50
CA LEU A 290 -12.18 -10.31 15.16
C LEU A 290 -11.00 -11.01 14.46
N TYR A 291 -10.96 -10.99 13.13
CA TYR A 291 -9.88 -11.61 12.35
C TYR A 291 -8.54 -10.85 12.44
N TYR A 292 -8.53 -9.68 13.07
CA TYR A 292 -7.34 -8.85 13.26
C TYR A 292 -6.78 -8.92 14.66
N GLN A 293 -7.41 -9.64 15.54
CA GLN A 293 -6.87 -9.91 16.88
C GLN A 293 -5.57 -10.71 16.77
N GLU A 294 -4.67 -10.47 17.69
CA GLU A 294 -3.36 -11.11 17.71
C GLU A 294 -3.50 -12.63 17.84
N GLU A 295 -4.49 -13.08 18.57
CA GLU A 295 -4.87 -14.47 18.75
C GLU A 295 -5.27 -15.17 17.45
N PHE A 296 -5.93 -14.46 16.53
CA PHE A 296 -6.25 -15.03 15.21
C PHE A 296 -5.02 -15.09 14.30
N GLN A 297 -4.18 -14.05 14.32
CA GLN A 297 -3.05 -13.93 13.40
C GLN A 297 -1.87 -14.83 13.81
N ASN A 298 -1.59 -14.92 15.11
CA ASN A 298 -0.39 -15.56 15.66
C ASN A 298 -0.72 -16.67 16.68
N GLY A 299 -2.00 -16.88 17.02
CA GLY A 299 -2.46 -17.85 18.00
C GLY A 299 -2.47 -19.30 17.50
N SER A 300 -2.83 -20.20 18.39
CA SER A 300 -3.01 -21.62 18.09
C SER A 300 -4.18 -21.88 17.13
N LYS A 301 -4.28 -23.11 16.61
CA LYS A 301 -5.44 -23.52 15.80
C LYS A 301 -6.75 -23.37 16.58
N ALA A 302 -6.75 -23.69 17.88
CA ALA A 302 -7.92 -23.57 18.75
C ALA A 302 -8.36 -22.11 18.96
N ASP A 303 -7.41 -21.17 19.07
CA ASP A 303 -7.73 -19.74 19.18
C ASP A 303 -8.41 -19.23 17.89
N ARG A 304 -7.91 -19.64 16.75
CA ARG A 304 -8.50 -19.30 15.44
C ARG A 304 -9.89 -19.89 15.26
N GLU A 305 -10.11 -21.15 15.62
CA GLU A 305 -11.43 -21.80 15.56
C GLU A 305 -12.45 -21.06 16.43
N LYS A 306 -12.07 -20.69 17.65
CA LYS A 306 -12.93 -19.91 18.56
C LYS A 306 -13.33 -18.55 17.98
N ILE A 307 -12.39 -17.85 17.36
CA ILE A 307 -12.65 -16.56 16.72
C ILE A 307 -13.56 -16.73 15.49
N CYS A 308 -13.35 -17.78 14.70
CA CYS A 308 -14.23 -18.10 13.58
C CYS A 308 -15.68 -18.42 14.03
N GLU A 309 -15.86 -19.10 15.15
CA GLU A 309 -17.19 -19.36 15.73
C GLU A 309 -17.88 -18.06 16.18
N GLN A 310 -17.13 -17.15 16.80
CA GLN A 310 -17.66 -15.83 17.17
C GLN A 310 -18.08 -15.04 15.95
N ALA A 311 -17.26 -15.01 14.90
CA ALA A 311 -17.57 -14.37 13.65
C ALA A 311 -18.79 -14.98 12.95
N ASP A 312 -18.91 -16.33 12.90
CA ASP A 312 -20.07 -17.02 12.34
C ASP A 312 -21.36 -16.63 13.06
N THR A 313 -21.32 -16.60 14.39
CA THR A 313 -22.47 -16.19 15.21
C THR A 313 -22.90 -14.76 14.91
N GLY A 314 -21.93 -13.82 14.82
CA GLY A 314 -22.19 -12.42 14.48
C GLY A 314 -22.75 -12.25 13.07
N LEU A 315 -22.15 -12.92 12.07
CA LEU A 315 -22.61 -12.86 10.68
C LEU A 315 -24.03 -13.42 10.51
N ARG A 316 -24.37 -14.53 11.18
CA ARG A 316 -25.73 -15.09 11.16
C ARG A 316 -26.76 -14.21 11.85
N LYS A 317 -26.36 -13.49 12.90
CA LYS A 317 -27.22 -12.48 13.53
C LYS A 317 -27.49 -11.34 12.56
N LEU A 318 -26.47 -10.80 11.93
CA LEU A 318 -26.59 -9.77 10.91
C LEU A 318 -27.44 -10.20 9.71
N GLN A 319 -27.27 -11.44 9.24
CA GLN A 319 -28.05 -12.01 8.15
C GLN A 319 -29.57 -11.97 8.38
N LYS A 320 -30.00 -12.13 9.63
CA LYS A 320 -31.43 -12.07 10.00
C LYS A 320 -31.99 -10.64 10.02
N GLN A 321 -31.13 -9.64 10.07
CA GLN A 321 -31.49 -8.22 10.18
C GLN A 321 -31.32 -7.48 8.86
N CYS A 322 -30.61 -8.09 7.89
CA CYS A 322 -30.39 -7.49 6.57
C CYS A 322 -31.62 -7.53 5.70
N THR A 323 -31.86 -6.42 5.02
CA THR A 323 -32.93 -6.27 4.03
C THR A 323 -32.40 -5.90 2.64
N GLU A 324 -31.18 -5.38 2.55
CA GLU A 324 -30.58 -4.93 1.30
C GLU A 324 -29.79 -6.05 0.59
N LYS A 325 -29.89 -6.08 -0.74
CA LYS A 325 -29.22 -7.08 -1.58
C LYS A 325 -27.69 -7.05 -1.44
N GLU A 326 -27.10 -5.87 -1.37
CA GLU A 326 -25.66 -5.72 -1.21
C GLU A 326 -25.14 -6.19 0.15
N GLU A 327 -25.90 -5.91 1.21
CA GLU A 327 -25.58 -6.35 2.55
C GLU A 327 -25.62 -7.87 2.70
N SER A 328 -26.69 -8.49 2.20
CA SER A 328 -26.85 -9.95 2.20
C SER A 328 -25.73 -10.66 1.42
N ARG A 329 -25.34 -10.11 0.26
CA ARG A 329 -24.21 -10.62 -0.53
C ARG A 329 -22.89 -10.55 0.26
N LYS A 330 -22.61 -9.42 0.94
CA LYS A 330 -21.40 -9.26 1.76
C LYS A 330 -21.34 -10.26 2.90
N ILE A 331 -22.48 -10.55 3.52
CA ILE A 331 -22.54 -11.56 4.59
C ILE A 331 -22.25 -12.95 4.03
N LEU A 332 -22.84 -13.34 2.90
CA LEU A 332 -22.59 -14.64 2.27
C LEU A 332 -21.11 -14.80 1.90
N GLN A 333 -20.49 -13.74 1.36
CA GLN A 333 -19.06 -13.71 1.07
C GLN A 333 -18.22 -13.94 2.33
N LEU A 334 -18.53 -13.26 3.43
CA LEU A 334 -17.79 -13.41 4.68
C LEU A 334 -18.02 -14.77 5.35
N LEU A 335 -19.22 -15.35 5.24
CA LEU A 335 -19.51 -16.72 5.71
C LEU A 335 -18.71 -17.76 4.92
N ALA A 336 -18.55 -17.56 3.60
CA ALA A 336 -17.71 -18.41 2.77
C ALA A 336 -16.25 -18.36 3.23
N VAL A 337 -15.68 -17.15 3.37
CA VAL A 337 -14.30 -16.94 3.82
C VAL A 337 -14.09 -17.48 5.25
N ASN A 338 -15.05 -17.27 6.16
CA ASN A 338 -14.97 -17.79 7.52
C ASN A 338 -14.94 -19.33 7.53
N SER A 339 -15.73 -19.95 6.66
CA SER A 339 -15.75 -21.41 6.49
C SER A 339 -14.43 -21.94 5.90
N GLU A 340 -13.76 -21.17 5.02
CA GLU A 340 -12.41 -21.50 4.55
C GLU A 340 -11.39 -21.48 5.69
N TYR A 341 -11.45 -20.49 6.59
CA TYR A 341 -10.57 -20.44 7.77
C TYR A 341 -10.77 -21.60 8.74
N GLN A 342 -12.00 -22.13 8.81
CA GLN A 342 -12.34 -23.32 9.58
C GLN A 342 -11.97 -24.63 8.85
N GLU A 343 -11.39 -24.56 7.67
CA GLU A 343 -11.13 -25.72 6.78
C GLU A 343 -12.41 -26.49 6.41
N ASN A 344 -13.59 -25.87 6.59
CA ASN A 344 -14.88 -26.44 6.22
C ASN A 344 -15.24 -26.08 4.77
N TYR A 345 -14.62 -26.79 3.85
CA TYR A 345 -14.71 -26.50 2.41
C TYR A 345 -16.09 -26.80 1.82
N GLU A 346 -16.89 -27.64 2.45
CA GLU A 346 -18.27 -27.92 2.04
C GLU A 346 -19.15 -26.68 2.29
N ASN A 347 -19.11 -26.14 3.49
CA ASN A 347 -19.83 -24.92 3.83
C ASN A 347 -19.32 -23.71 3.05
N ALA A 348 -18.01 -23.59 2.85
CA ALA A 348 -17.45 -22.51 2.04
C ALA A 348 -18.03 -22.54 0.62
N GLY A 349 -18.04 -23.70 -0.03
CA GLY A 349 -18.62 -23.88 -1.36
C GLY A 349 -20.11 -23.52 -1.37
N PHE A 350 -20.88 -24.00 -0.39
CA PHE A 350 -22.28 -23.67 -0.26
C PHE A 350 -22.55 -22.16 -0.20
N TYR A 351 -21.78 -21.42 0.63
CA TYR A 351 -21.98 -19.96 0.73
C TYR A 351 -21.55 -19.21 -0.52
N TYR A 352 -20.51 -19.66 -1.22
CA TYR A 352 -20.15 -19.10 -2.53
C TYR A 352 -21.25 -19.31 -3.56
N GLU A 353 -21.85 -20.51 -3.61
CA GLU A 353 -23.00 -20.78 -4.48
C GLU A 353 -24.20 -19.90 -4.14
N GLN A 354 -24.55 -19.80 -2.85
CA GLN A 354 -25.62 -18.93 -2.41
C GLN A 354 -25.37 -17.45 -2.77
N MET A 355 -24.14 -16.98 -2.66
CA MET A 355 -23.76 -15.63 -3.05
C MET A 355 -24.00 -15.37 -4.54
N LEU A 356 -23.64 -16.31 -5.42
CA LEU A 356 -23.87 -16.21 -6.85
C LEU A 356 -25.34 -16.35 -7.22
N LEU A 357 -26.11 -17.23 -6.57
CA LEU A 357 -27.54 -17.35 -6.74
C LEU A 357 -28.27 -16.07 -6.31
N TYR A 358 -27.76 -15.41 -5.26
CA TYR A 358 -28.36 -14.18 -4.75
C TYR A 358 -28.06 -12.98 -5.65
N ASP A 359 -26.88 -12.94 -6.27
CA ASP A 359 -26.48 -11.88 -7.20
C ASP A 359 -25.70 -12.45 -8.39
N GLU A 360 -26.41 -12.94 -9.39
CA GLU A 360 -25.85 -13.49 -10.63
C GLU A 360 -25.06 -12.45 -11.46
N THR A 361 -25.22 -11.16 -11.16
CA THR A 361 -24.51 -10.08 -11.85
C THR A 361 -23.16 -9.75 -11.17
N TYR A 362 -22.90 -10.31 -9.99
CA TYR A 362 -21.67 -10.04 -9.25
C TYR A 362 -20.48 -10.81 -9.80
N ARG A 363 -19.87 -10.27 -10.84
CA ARG A 363 -18.75 -10.88 -11.57
C ARG A 363 -17.57 -11.28 -10.66
N ALA A 364 -17.21 -10.43 -9.68
CA ALA A 364 -16.11 -10.73 -8.76
C ALA A 364 -16.37 -12.02 -7.96
N GLY A 365 -17.63 -12.34 -7.63
CA GLY A 365 -18.01 -13.56 -6.93
C GLY A 365 -17.69 -14.83 -7.71
N TYR A 366 -17.89 -14.84 -9.03
CA TYR A 366 -17.48 -15.97 -9.87
C TYR A 366 -15.98 -16.22 -9.81
N GLY A 367 -15.19 -15.14 -9.80
CA GLY A 367 -13.74 -15.21 -9.66
C GLY A 367 -13.29 -15.74 -8.30
N GLU A 368 -13.93 -15.28 -7.22
CA GLU A 368 -13.62 -15.72 -5.85
C GLU A 368 -13.96 -17.19 -5.65
N TYR A 369 -15.14 -17.61 -6.09
CA TYR A 369 -15.55 -19.01 -6.01
C TYR A 369 -14.68 -19.90 -6.90
N GLY A 370 -14.35 -19.47 -8.11
CA GLY A 370 -13.45 -20.21 -8.99
C GLY A 370 -12.07 -20.42 -8.37
N MET A 371 -11.49 -19.39 -7.76
CA MET A 371 -10.22 -19.50 -7.03
C MET A 371 -10.30 -20.44 -5.83
N PHE A 372 -11.39 -20.40 -5.08
CA PHE A 372 -11.63 -21.33 -3.98
C PHE A 372 -11.65 -22.78 -4.49
N LEU A 373 -12.43 -23.09 -5.53
CA LEU A 373 -12.50 -24.44 -6.12
C LEU A 373 -11.13 -24.92 -6.61
N PHE A 374 -10.35 -24.03 -7.18
CA PHE A 374 -9.00 -24.33 -7.62
C PHE A 374 -8.06 -24.68 -6.45
N ARG A 375 -8.15 -23.94 -5.32
CA ARG A 375 -7.37 -24.21 -4.11
C ARG A 375 -7.68 -25.57 -3.49
N ILE A 376 -8.94 -26.02 -3.52
CA ILE A 376 -9.37 -27.31 -2.99
C ILE A 376 -9.24 -28.47 -4.02
N GLY A 377 -8.66 -28.22 -5.19
CA GLY A 377 -8.36 -29.23 -6.21
C GLY A 377 -9.53 -29.59 -7.13
N LYS A 378 -10.70 -28.93 -7.03
CA LYS A 378 -11.87 -29.14 -7.93
C LYS A 378 -11.73 -28.35 -9.23
N LYS A 379 -10.73 -28.69 -10.05
CA LYS A 379 -10.33 -27.94 -11.24
C LYS A 379 -11.43 -27.83 -12.31
N GLU A 380 -12.17 -28.91 -12.57
CA GLU A 380 -13.24 -28.92 -13.58
C GLU A 380 -14.38 -27.99 -13.23
N ALA A 381 -14.81 -27.98 -11.96
CA ALA A 381 -15.82 -27.04 -11.50
C ALA A 381 -15.33 -25.57 -11.56
N GLY A 382 -14.07 -25.34 -11.24
CA GLY A 382 -13.44 -24.03 -11.41
C GLY A 382 -13.41 -23.59 -12.86
N GLN A 383 -13.22 -24.50 -13.82
CA GLN A 383 -13.26 -24.27 -15.26
C GLN A 383 -14.64 -23.85 -15.76
N THR A 384 -15.67 -24.51 -15.27
CA THR A 384 -17.07 -24.14 -15.57
C THR A 384 -17.35 -22.69 -15.14
N LEU A 385 -17.00 -22.33 -13.92
CA LEU A 385 -17.13 -20.96 -13.41
C LEU A 385 -16.31 -19.95 -14.19
N TRP A 386 -15.14 -20.34 -14.70
CA TRP A 386 -14.34 -19.49 -15.57
C TRP A 386 -15.05 -19.16 -16.88
N THR A 387 -15.73 -20.12 -17.47
CA THR A 387 -16.53 -19.93 -18.67
C THR A 387 -17.69 -18.97 -18.42
N GLU A 388 -18.37 -19.12 -17.28
CA GLU A 388 -19.44 -18.21 -16.86
C GLU A 388 -18.92 -16.80 -16.56
N TYR A 389 -17.79 -16.68 -15.88
CA TYR A 389 -17.10 -15.41 -15.64
C TYR A 389 -16.77 -14.67 -16.93
N LYS A 390 -16.29 -15.39 -17.96
CA LYS A 390 -16.00 -14.81 -19.27
C LYS A 390 -17.28 -14.37 -20.01
N SER A 391 -18.36 -15.11 -19.90
CA SER A 391 -19.63 -14.79 -20.58
C SER A 391 -20.29 -13.52 -20.04
N LYS A 392 -19.94 -13.06 -18.83
CA LYS A 392 -20.49 -11.86 -18.18
C LYS A 392 -19.68 -10.59 -18.48
N GLU A 393 -19.09 -10.49 -19.66
CA GLU A 393 -18.14 -9.45 -20.08
C GLU A 393 -18.68 -8.03 -20.21
N THR A 394 -19.97 -7.81 -20.07
CA THR A 394 -20.65 -6.55 -20.44
C THR A 394 -20.76 -5.51 -19.31
N MET A 395 -20.29 -5.77 -18.10
CA MET A 395 -20.28 -4.76 -17.04
C MET A 395 -18.85 -4.46 -16.57
N LEU A 396 -18.43 -3.25 -16.87
CA LEU A 396 -17.17 -2.60 -16.53
C LEU A 396 -16.93 -2.51 -15.01
N ASP A 397 -16.63 -3.61 -14.38
CA ASP A 397 -16.01 -3.57 -13.06
C ASP A 397 -14.72 -4.42 -13.06
N ASP A 398 -13.67 -3.83 -13.64
CA ASP A 398 -12.33 -4.41 -13.80
C ASP A 398 -11.55 -4.51 -12.47
N THR A 399 -12.21 -4.87 -11.39
CA THR A 399 -11.57 -5.13 -10.10
C THR A 399 -11.05 -6.54 -9.99
N VAL A 400 -10.17 -6.89 -10.89
CA VAL A 400 -9.50 -8.18 -10.87
C VAL A 400 -8.41 -8.18 -9.81
N SER A 401 -8.60 -8.88 -8.71
CA SER A 401 -7.57 -9.11 -7.68
C SER A 401 -6.34 -9.81 -8.30
N ARG A 402 -5.16 -9.70 -7.65
CA ARG A 402 -3.94 -10.41 -8.09
C ARG A 402 -4.16 -11.92 -8.18
N ASN A 403 -4.95 -12.47 -7.26
CA ASN A 403 -5.31 -13.88 -7.24
C ASN A 403 -6.19 -14.26 -8.43
N LEU A 404 -7.13 -13.39 -8.82
CA LEU A 404 -7.95 -13.58 -10.00
C LEU A 404 -7.11 -13.60 -11.27
N ARG A 405 -6.06 -12.76 -11.38
CA ARG A 405 -5.10 -12.80 -12.52
C ARG A 405 -4.21 -14.03 -12.53
N LEU A 406 -3.86 -14.55 -11.36
CA LEU A 406 -3.13 -15.82 -11.28
C LEU A 406 -4.03 -16.96 -11.74
N TRP A 407 -5.30 -16.95 -11.33
CA TRP A 407 -6.31 -17.89 -11.78
C TRP A 407 -6.57 -17.74 -13.30
N GLU A 408 -6.75 -16.52 -13.80
CA GLU A 408 -6.86 -16.24 -15.25
C GLU A 408 -5.66 -16.80 -16.03
N LYS A 409 -4.45 -16.61 -15.53
CA LYS A 409 -3.22 -17.10 -16.17
C LYS A 409 -3.11 -18.62 -16.15
N GLU A 410 -3.56 -19.27 -15.09
CA GLU A 410 -3.55 -20.73 -14.98
C GLU A 410 -4.62 -21.35 -15.84
N MET A 411 -5.80 -20.75 -15.91
CA MET A 411 -6.90 -21.22 -16.74
C MET A 411 -6.59 -21.07 -18.23
N THR A 412 -6.01 -19.94 -18.67
CA THR A 412 -5.58 -19.73 -20.06
C THR A 412 -4.54 -20.74 -20.50
N LYS A 413 -3.58 -21.10 -19.60
CA LYS A 413 -2.59 -22.17 -19.88
C LYS A 413 -3.21 -23.56 -20.00
N SER A 414 -4.31 -23.80 -19.32
CA SER A 414 -5.03 -25.07 -19.38
C SER A 414 -5.86 -25.19 -20.68
N GLU A 415 -6.38 -24.07 -21.18
CA GLU A 415 -7.09 -24.00 -22.48
C GLU A 415 -6.12 -24.19 -23.68
N GLU A 416 -4.86 -23.71 -23.58
CA GLU A 416 -3.84 -23.90 -24.62
C GLU A 416 -3.32 -25.34 -24.70
N LYS A 417 -3.59 -26.20 -23.71
CA LYS A 417 -3.15 -27.60 -23.63
C LYS A 417 -4.24 -28.60 -23.92
N SER A 418 -5.48 -28.19 -24.08
CA SER A 418 -6.65 -28.97 -24.46
C SER A 418 -6.97 -28.77 -25.95
#